data_1a02008815b487510f1cc22a990c8078
#
_entry.id   1a02008815b487510f1cc22a990c8078
#
_cell.length_a   1.000
_cell.length_b   1.000
_cell.length_c   1.000
_cell.angle_alpha   90.00
_cell.angle_beta   90.00
_cell.angle_gamma   90.00
#
_symmetry.space_group_name_H-M   'P 1'
#
loop_
_entity.id
_entity.type
_entity.pdbx_description
1 polymer ?
#
loop_
_entity_poly.entity_id
_entity_poly.type
_entity_poly.pdbx_seq_one_letter_code
_entity_poly.pdbx_strand_id
1 'polypeptide(L)'
;MKNLWLVLIMLSMFAFARADDYISVNNYIQNPYNNQISAGGRNFVTESDIQNKGLWEQFFTNGTYNAVGLASWAVLNVPNNNYAYGANLFMQSGHVGGFALGGMLEVVNPFLQPGYRYLSGDISYALLPNQQVVTPSELYLEYQLPNQVQVDGGWIFLETPWMNSYDDAMLVSGTFQGVLVNYQMTDNWRLTAIGTNAYQEMGSNSFNQDTMYNSSYGNFVTRSPSTGLQQVIPNGYGSDGSLAFGAIYKPSADYNLNLWGYSFSEYANTLYADSNYQVHLNSSNKFNFGVQVGNQNTWGMANTVPELVGYGGVNSYLGGAKIAYSYDEWFKAELSYDGMYGQQSSFYGGGFISPYTFTIVNDPLYTSGLGAGLIEQGAGNSWRAATTFHPIPGDSHTKIELAYEQFNTVSPMQEWDLDIKWVPEGAPRGLIVHWEADYAIAPSSDLVNGGDFFFMQTILSYNY
;
A
#
# COMPACT_ATOMS: atom_id res chain seq x y z
N MET A 1 32.29 6.86 -2.05
CA MET A 1 32.78 7.10 -3.42
C MET A 1 32.76 5.85 -4.33
N LYS A 2 32.78 4.62 -3.83
CA LYS A 2 32.74 3.42 -4.69
C LYS A 2 31.37 3.16 -5.37
N ASN A 3 30.28 3.64 -4.80
CA ASN A 3 28.93 3.38 -5.33
C ASN A 3 28.43 4.45 -6.33
N LEU A 4 29.13 5.57 -6.44
CA LEU A 4 28.77 6.63 -7.38
C LEU A 4 28.99 6.21 -8.84
N TRP A 5 29.93 5.34 -9.12
CA TRP A 5 30.23 4.80 -10.46
C TRP A 5 29.15 3.85 -10.98
N LEU A 6 28.51 3.07 -10.09
CA LEU A 6 27.38 2.21 -10.49
C LEU A 6 26.16 3.04 -10.90
N VAL A 7 25.87 4.10 -10.18
CA VAL A 7 24.79 5.05 -10.54
C VAL A 7 25.09 5.78 -11.85
N LEU A 8 26.34 6.20 -12.06
CA LEU A 8 26.78 6.84 -13.32
C LEU A 8 26.77 5.88 -14.50
N ILE A 9 27.10 4.61 -14.33
CA ILE A 9 27.01 3.59 -15.39
C ILE A 9 25.55 3.30 -15.73
N MET A 10 24.66 3.19 -14.72
CA MET A 10 23.23 3.07 -14.98
C MET A 10 22.67 4.31 -15.70
N LEU A 11 23.00 5.51 -15.25
CA LEU A 11 22.57 6.75 -15.90
C LEU A 11 23.11 6.88 -17.34
N SER A 12 24.30 6.34 -17.66
CA SER A 12 24.84 6.34 -19.03
C SER A 12 24.12 5.34 -19.96
N MET A 13 23.50 4.29 -19.42
CA MET A 13 22.65 3.37 -20.18
C MET A 13 21.30 3.99 -20.57
N PHE A 14 20.80 4.96 -19.78
CA PHE A 14 19.55 5.68 -20.05
C PHE A 14 19.64 6.71 -21.19
N ALA A 15 20.82 7.12 -21.60
CA ALA A 15 20.99 8.14 -22.65
C ALA A 15 20.61 7.67 -24.08
N PHE A 16 20.25 6.41 -24.26
CA PHE A 16 19.90 5.82 -25.55
C PHE A 16 18.45 5.41 -25.72
N ALA A 17 17.59 5.58 -24.69
CA ALA A 17 16.16 5.31 -24.80
C ALA A 17 15.45 6.48 -25.50
N ARG A 18 14.81 6.23 -26.64
CA ARG A 18 13.98 7.22 -27.34
C ARG A 18 12.75 7.57 -26.52
N ALA A 19 12.49 8.88 -26.43
CA ALA A 19 11.43 9.49 -25.63
C ALA A 19 9.97 9.24 -26.11
N ASP A 20 9.73 8.33 -27.05
CA ASP A 20 8.43 8.20 -27.74
C ASP A 20 7.54 7.05 -27.24
N ASP A 21 8.03 6.18 -26.37
CA ASP A 21 7.23 5.05 -25.81
C ASP A 21 6.88 5.28 -24.33
N TYR A 22 6.16 6.37 -24.06
CA TYR A 22 5.56 6.59 -22.74
C TYR A 22 4.37 5.64 -22.49
N ILE A 23 4.64 4.43 -22.07
CA ILE A 23 3.65 3.70 -21.27
C ILE A 23 3.69 4.37 -19.90
N SER A 24 2.64 5.08 -19.57
CA SER A 24 2.56 5.92 -18.39
C SER A 24 2.79 5.08 -17.14
N VAL A 25 3.95 5.24 -16.52
CA VAL A 25 4.24 4.82 -15.14
C VAL A 25 3.28 5.49 -14.15
N ASN A 26 2.48 6.41 -14.61
CA ASN A 26 1.32 6.97 -13.92
C ASN A 26 0.39 5.92 -13.27
N ASN A 27 0.42 4.67 -13.71
CA ASN A 27 -0.29 3.58 -13.03
C ASN A 27 0.47 3.06 -11.79
N TYR A 28 1.76 3.31 -11.67
CA TYR A 28 2.57 2.86 -10.54
C TYR A 28 2.56 3.84 -9.37
N ILE A 29 2.43 5.14 -9.62
CA ILE A 29 2.46 6.20 -8.60
C ILE A 29 1.08 6.86 -8.44
N GLN A 30 0.19 6.70 -9.42
CA GLN A 30 -1.15 7.26 -9.39
C GLN A 30 -2.16 6.23 -8.89
N ASN A 31 -2.28 6.18 -7.57
CA ASN A 31 -3.47 5.69 -6.91
C ASN A 31 -3.66 4.17 -6.89
N PRO A 32 -3.16 3.48 -5.86
CA PRO A 32 -3.54 2.09 -5.57
C PRO A 32 -5.06 1.94 -5.37
N TYR A 33 -5.77 3.01 -5.05
CA TYR A 33 -7.21 3.01 -4.80
C TYR A 33 -8.08 3.24 -6.03
N ASN A 34 -7.53 3.43 -7.20
CA ASN A 34 -8.31 3.65 -8.42
C ASN A 34 -8.80 2.33 -9.03
N ASN A 35 -9.71 1.63 -8.35
CA ASN A 35 -10.64 0.62 -8.86
C ASN A 35 -10.10 -0.50 -9.79
N GLN A 36 -8.80 -0.67 -9.92
CA GLN A 36 -8.17 -1.77 -10.61
C GLN A 36 -7.20 -2.46 -9.66
N ILE A 37 -7.74 -3.24 -8.73
CA ILE A 37 -6.93 -4.18 -7.98
C ILE A 37 -6.44 -5.23 -8.98
N SER A 38 -5.30 -4.96 -9.58
CA SER A 38 -4.52 -5.97 -10.26
C SER A 38 -3.44 -6.41 -9.29
N ALA A 39 -3.54 -7.61 -8.76
CA ALA A 39 -2.41 -8.19 -8.05
C ALA A 39 -1.18 -8.09 -8.98
N GLY A 40 -0.15 -7.36 -8.51
CA GLY A 40 1.03 -7.09 -9.32
C GLY A 40 1.00 -5.84 -10.21
N GLY A 41 -0.08 -5.02 -10.19
CA GLY A 41 -0.12 -3.69 -10.85
C GLY A 41 0.20 -3.64 -12.35
N ARG A 42 0.37 -4.78 -13.03
CA ARG A 42 0.85 -4.84 -14.40
C ARG A 42 -0.22 -5.26 -15.38
N ASN A 43 -0.25 -4.57 -16.53
CA ASN A 43 -1.12 -4.96 -17.63
C ASN A 43 -0.54 -6.16 -18.38
N PHE A 44 -1.41 -7.05 -18.87
CA PHE A 44 -0.99 -8.11 -19.79
C PHE A 44 -0.41 -7.50 -21.07
N VAL A 45 0.72 -8.03 -21.52
CA VAL A 45 1.30 -7.70 -22.81
C VAL A 45 0.35 -8.17 -23.93
N THR A 46 0.17 -7.36 -24.94
CA THR A 46 -0.64 -7.71 -26.11
C THR A 46 0.20 -8.45 -27.16
N GLU A 47 -0.44 -9.20 -28.07
CA GLU A 47 0.28 -9.88 -29.17
C GLU A 47 1.06 -8.90 -30.06
N SER A 48 0.64 -7.64 -30.15
CA SER A 48 1.34 -6.60 -30.92
C SER A 48 2.68 -6.21 -30.29
N ASP A 49 2.87 -6.44 -29.01
CA ASP A 49 4.11 -6.11 -28.29
C ASP A 49 5.19 -7.18 -28.50
N ILE A 50 4.79 -8.37 -29.01
CA ILE A 50 5.70 -9.47 -29.31
C ILE A 50 6.00 -9.48 -30.83
N GLN A 51 6.68 -8.46 -31.34
CA GLN A 51 7.01 -8.40 -32.78
C GLN A 51 8.32 -9.10 -33.13
N ASN A 52 8.42 -9.52 -34.43
CA ASN A 52 9.55 -10.22 -35.07
C ASN A 52 10.87 -9.41 -35.12
N LYS A 53 11.41 -9.06 -33.96
CA LYS A 53 12.74 -8.47 -33.79
C LYS A 53 13.73 -9.54 -33.32
N GLY A 54 15.04 -9.32 -33.54
CA GLY A 54 16.06 -10.20 -32.96
C GLY A 54 15.94 -10.29 -31.43
N LEU A 55 16.30 -11.44 -30.83
CA LEU A 55 16.13 -11.68 -29.38
C LEU A 55 16.70 -10.55 -28.51
N TRP A 56 17.89 -10.06 -28.81
CA TRP A 56 18.52 -8.96 -28.09
C TRP A 56 17.81 -7.63 -28.29
N GLU A 57 17.32 -7.37 -29.50
CA GLU A 57 16.56 -6.18 -29.80
C GLU A 57 15.21 -6.18 -29.07
N GLN A 58 14.51 -7.32 -29.03
CA GLN A 58 13.28 -7.48 -28.22
C GLN A 58 13.56 -7.22 -26.74
N PHE A 59 14.64 -7.78 -26.20
CA PHE A 59 14.99 -7.68 -24.79
C PHE A 59 15.28 -6.23 -24.37
N PHE A 60 16.05 -5.48 -25.14
CA PHE A 60 16.47 -4.12 -24.75
C PHE A 60 15.59 -2.99 -25.31
N THR A 61 14.98 -3.13 -26.47
CA THR A 61 14.22 -2.03 -27.10
C THR A 61 12.74 -2.01 -26.75
N ASN A 62 12.18 -3.16 -26.33
CA ASN A 62 10.79 -3.26 -25.90
C ASN A 62 10.65 -3.26 -24.37
N GLY A 63 11.70 -2.95 -23.65
CA GLY A 63 11.69 -2.86 -22.19
C GLY A 63 11.11 -1.54 -21.68
N THR A 64 10.63 -1.54 -20.46
CA THR A 64 10.15 -0.35 -19.74
C THR A 64 11.22 0.10 -18.75
N TYR A 65 11.52 1.39 -18.74
CA TYR A 65 12.49 2.01 -17.85
C TYR A 65 11.85 3.22 -17.20
N ASN A 66 12.04 3.38 -15.91
CA ASN A 66 11.57 4.54 -15.19
C ASN A 66 12.52 4.94 -14.08
N ALA A 67 12.66 6.23 -13.86
CA ALA A 67 13.39 6.79 -12.75
C ALA A 67 12.53 7.84 -12.04
N VAL A 68 12.37 7.70 -10.74
CA VAL A 68 11.65 8.66 -9.90
C VAL A 68 12.62 9.23 -8.89
N GLY A 69 12.81 10.54 -8.93
CA GLY A 69 13.49 11.28 -7.88
C GLY A 69 12.50 11.63 -6.78
N LEU A 70 12.87 11.43 -5.53
CA LEU A 70 12.01 11.64 -4.37
C LEU A 70 12.69 12.56 -3.36
N ALA A 71 11.93 13.47 -2.76
CA ALA A 71 12.34 14.19 -1.57
C ALA A 71 11.14 14.35 -0.65
N SER A 72 11.29 14.04 0.62
CA SER A 72 10.22 14.14 1.59
C SER A 72 10.66 14.89 2.84
N TRP A 73 9.71 15.64 3.37
CA TRP A 73 9.82 16.32 4.64
C TRP A 73 8.58 16.00 5.47
N ALA A 74 8.77 15.41 6.64
CA ALA A 74 7.71 15.07 7.57
C ALA A 74 7.91 15.75 8.91
N VAL A 75 6.83 16.21 9.51
CA VAL A 75 6.75 16.83 10.84
C VAL A 75 5.77 16.00 11.67
N LEU A 76 6.23 15.55 12.82
CA LEU A 76 5.39 14.86 13.78
C LEU A 76 5.48 15.60 15.12
N ASN A 77 4.34 16.12 15.61
CA ASN A 77 4.27 16.84 16.89
C ASN A 77 5.49 17.74 17.11
N VAL A 78 5.50 18.93 16.50
CA VAL A 78 6.60 19.90 16.61
C VAL A 78 7.30 19.81 17.99
N PRO A 79 8.66 19.61 18.09
CA PRO A 79 9.67 20.03 17.07
C PRO A 79 10.33 18.92 16.24
N ASN A 80 9.73 17.75 16.11
CA ASN A 80 10.35 16.62 15.44
C ASN A 80 10.15 16.72 13.91
N ASN A 81 11.22 17.02 13.19
CA ASN A 81 11.22 17.13 11.74
C ASN A 81 12.15 16.08 11.15
N ASN A 82 11.68 15.36 10.15
CA ASN A 82 12.46 14.41 9.38
C ASN A 82 12.53 14.83 7.91
N TYR A 83 13.69 14.62 7.30
CA TYR A 83 13.93 14.86 5.89
C TYR A 83 14.58 13.64 5.29
N ALA A 84 14.14 13.25 4.12
CA ALA A 84 14.78 12.23 3.31
C ALA A 84 14.72 12.60 1.83
N TYR A 85 15.67 12.09 1.06
CA TYR A 85 15.68 12.17 -0.38
C TYR A 85 16.17 10.86 -0.97
N GLY A 86 15.75 10.57 -2.18
CA GLY A 86 16.08 9.32 -2.80
C GLY A 86 15.74 9.24 -4.27
N ALA A 87 15.85 8.05 -4.80
CA ALA A 87 15.42 7.72 -6.14
C ALA A 87 14.99 6.26 -6.21
N ASN A 88 13.95 6.01 -7.01
CA ASN A 88 13.50 4.69 -7.40
C ASN A 88 13.84 4.51 -8.89
N LEU A 89 14.56 3.44 -9.19
CA LEU A 89 14.99 3.11 -10.54
C LEU A 89 14.35 1.76 -10.92
N PHE A 90 13.36 1.81 -11.79
CA PHE A 90 12.68 0.63 -12.31
C PHE A 90 13.18 0.26 -13.70
N MET A 91 13.31 -1.03 -13.94
CA MET A 91 13.64 -1.60 -15.23
C MET A 91 12.92 -2.91 -15.44
N GLN A 92 12.27 -3.07 -16.59
CA GLN A 92 11.78 -4.35 -17.08
C GLN A 92 12.23 -4.53 -18.52
N SER A 93 12.80 -5.70 -18.84
CA SER A 93 13.17 -6.04 -20.22
C SER A 93 11.94 -6.25 -21.09
N GLY A 94 12.11 -6.20 -22.40
CA GLY A 94 11.10 -6.71 -23.32
C GLY A 94 10.94 -8.23 -23.18
N HIS A 95 9.78 -8.74 -23.58
CA HIS A 95 9.47 -10.17 -23.54
C HIS A 95 10.12 -10.92 -24.69
N VAL A 96 10.85 -11.97 -24.35
CA VAL A 96 11.50 -12.88 -25.31
C VAL A 96 10.96 -14.30 -25.06
N GLY A 97 10.18 -14.81 -26.00
CA GLY A 97 9.51 -16.10 -25.82
C GLY A 97 8.54 -16.12 -24.63
N GLY A 98 7.96 -14.99 -24.28
CA GLY A 98 7.08 -14.80 -23.13
C GLY A 98 7.82 -14.48 -21.83
N PHE A 99 9.14 -14.52 -21.77
CA PHE A 99 9.92 -14.22 -20.57
C PHE A 99 10.44 -12.79 -20.56
N ALA A 100 10.41 -12.15 -19.40
CA ALA A 100 11.02 -10.87 -19.12
C ALA A 100 11.72 -10.88 -17.74
N LEU A 101 12.72 -10.03 -17.57
CA LEU A 101 13.35 -9.75 -16.28
C LEU A 101 12.95 -8.34 -15.84
N GLY A 102 12.50 -8.21 -14.61
CA GLY A 102 12.19 -6.93 -14.01
C GLY A 102 12.93 -6.71 -12.71
N GLY A 103 13.10 -5.44 -12.36
CA GLY A 103 13.72 -5.07 -11.10
C GLY A 103 13.54 -3.60 -10.79
N MET A 104 13.55 -3.27 -9.50
CA MET A 104 13.57 -1.92 -8.99
C MET A 104 14.63 -1.78 -7.92
N LEU A 105 15.40 -0.70 -8.01
CA LEU A 105 16.34 -0.29 -6.98
C LEU A 105 15.81 0.97 -6.31
N GLU A 106 15.61 0.92 -5.01
CA GLU A 106 15.27 2.08 -4.20
C GLU A 106 16.49 2.53 -3.39
N VAL A 107 16.75 3.84 -3.44
CA VAL A 107 17.84 4.49 -2.70
C VAL A 107 17.25 5.65 -1.95
N VAL A 108 17.26 5.60 -0.62
CA VAL A 108 16.78 6.68 0.23
C VAL A 108 17.85 7.04 1.25
N ASN A 109 18.10 8.34 1.39
CA ASN A 109 19.05 8.90 2.35
C ASN A 109 18.30 9.84 3.29
N PRO A 110 18.35 9.58 4.61
CA PRO A 110 17.86 10.55 5.57
C PRO A 110 18.78 11.77 5.59
N PHE A 111 18.20 12.94 5.67
CA PHE A 111 18.96 14.15 5.98
C PHE A 111 19.02 14.30 7.49
N LEU A 112 19.96 13.61 8.11
CA LEU A 112 20.06 13.52 9.57
C LEU A 112 20.38 14.86 10.19
N GLN A 113 19.52 15.32 11.10
CA GLN A 113 19.94 16.32 12.07
C GLN A 113 20.80 15.63 13.17
N PRO A 114 21.99 16.16 13.49
CA PRO A 114 22.82 15.58 14.55
C PRO A 114 22.08 15.59 15.89
N GLY A 115 21.91 14.42 16.49
CA GLY A 115 21.30 14.27 17.82
C GLY A 115 19.87 13.72 17.84
N TYR A 116 19.24 13.46 16.70
CA TYR A 116 17.93 12.86 16.65
C TYR A 116 17.99 11.39 17.13
N ARG A 117 17.21 11.05 18.13
CA ARG A 117 17.01 9.67 18.59
C ARG A 117 15.56 9.30 18.34
N TYR A 118 15.36 8.32 17.48
CA TYR A 118 14.06 7.68 17.36
C TYR A 118 13.70 7.00 18.68
N LEU A 119 12.53 7.28 19.18
CA LEU A 119 11.96 6.52 20.30
C LEU A 119 11.28 5.28 19.71
N SER A 120 11.58 4.09 20.22
CA SER A 120 10.94 2.85 19.78
C SER A 120 9.43 2.93 20.04
N GLY A 121 8.62 2.71 19.02
CA GLY A 121 7.16 2.77 19.08
C GLY A 121 6.53 4.01 18.43
N ASP A 122 7.30 4.83 17.73
CA ASP A 122 6.83 6.05 17.06
C ASP A 122 6.47 5.72 15.59
N ILE A 123 5.26 6.04 15.15
CA ILE A 123 4.73 5.77 13.79
C ILE A 123 5.59 6.43 12.70
N SER A 124 6.28 7.52 13.01
CA SER A 124 7.15 8.25 12.09
C SER A 124 8.29 7.43 11.51
N TYR A 125 8.60 6.25 12.05
CA TYR A 125 9.64 5.36 11.50
C TYR A 125 9.33 4.82 10.12
N ALA A 126 8.06 4.50 9.92
CA ALA A 126 7.64 3.87 8.69
C ALA A 126 7.80 4.83 7.52
N LEU A 127 7.55 6.11 7.71
CA LEU A 127 7.47 7.09 6.63
C LEU A 127 8.84 7.51 6.08
N LEU A 128 9.80 7.81 6.96
CA LEU A 128 11.13 8.24 6.53
C LEU A 128 12.21 7.42 7.25
N PRO A 129 13.05 6.68 6.52
CA PRO A 129 14.06 5.84 7.14
C PRO A 129 15.10 6.68 7.91
N ASN A 130 15.54 6.16 9.05
CA ASN A 130 16.53 6.80 9.93
C ASN A 130 17.98 6.57 9.52
N GLN A 131 18.19 5.74 8.52
CA GLN A 131 19.49 5.41 7.94
C GLN A 131 19.36 5.33 6.43
N GLN A 132 20.50 5.35 5.74
CA GLN A 132 20.51 5.11 4.31
C GLN A 132 19.94 3.72 4.03
N VAL A 133 18.91 3.68 3.18
CA VAL A 133 18.37 2.44 2.62
C VAL A 133 18.79 2.37 1.16
N VAL A 134 19.38 1.25 0.78
CA VAL A 134 19.66 0.87 -0.62
C VAL A 134 19.18 -0.55 -0.74
N THR A 135 18.07 -0.74 -1.43
CA THR A 135 17.45 -2.05 -1.55
C THR A 135 16.99 -2.33 -2.98
N PRO A 136 17.25 -3.53 -3.50
CA PRO A 136 16.55 -4.02 -4.67
C PRO A 136 15.13 -4.40 -4.23
N SER A 137 14.19 -3.48 -4.40
CA SER A 137 12.79 -3.67 -3.98
C SER A 137 12.03 -4.60 -4.89
N GLU A 138 12.43 -4.73 -6.15
CA GLU A 138 11.97 -5.78 -7.04
C GLU A 138 13.15 -6.45 -7.73
N LEU A 139 13.08 -7.76 -7.89
CA LEU A 139 13.94 -8.55 -8.75
C LEU A 139 13.23 -9.86 -9.08
N TYR A 140 12.66 -9.95 -10.27
CA TYR A 140 11.78 -11.06 -10.63
C TYR A 140 12.01 -11.53 -12.07
N LEU A 141 11.68 -12.79 -12.29
CA LEU A 141 11.44 -13.36 -13.60
C LEU A 141 9.93 -13.37 -13.86
N GLU A 142 9.54 -12.78 -14.97
CA GLU A 142 8.17 -12.82 -15.47
C GLU A 142 8.03 -13.79 -16.64
N TYR A 143 6.92 -14.51 -16.69
CA TYR A 143 6.47 -15.25 -17.84
C TYR A 143 5.05 -14.85 -18.19
N GLN A 144 4.80 -14.47 -19.45
CA GLN A 144 3.49 -14.11 -19.93
C GLN A 144 3.08 -14.93 -21.16
N LEU A 145 1.85 -15.46 -21.12
CA LEU A 145 1.06 -15.79 -22.29
C LEU A 145 0.12 -14.61 -22.56
N PRO A 146 0.20 -13.96 -23.73
CA PRO A 146 -0.59 -12.78 -24.03
C PRO A 146 -2.07 -12.96 -23.73
N ASN A 147 -2.65 -12.00 -22.99
CA ASN A 147 -4.07 -11.96 -22.60
C ASN A 147 -4.58 -13.19 -21.79
N GLN A 148 -3.71 -14.05 -21.28
CA GLN A 148 -4.13 -15.26 -20.57
C GLN A 148 -3.48 -15.44 -19.22
N VAL A 149 -2.15 -15.55 -19.19
CA VAL A 149 -1.42 -15.90 -17.96
C VAL A 149 -0.23 -14.96 -17.79
N GLN A 150 -0.04 -14.51 -16.56
CA GLN A 150 1.19 -13.87 -16.09
C GLN A 150 1.67 -14.62 -14.85
N VAL A 151 2.96 -14.90 -14.79
CA VAL A 151 3.62 -15.51 -13.65
C VAL A 151 4.85 -14.69 -13.32
N ASP A 152 4.92 -14.14 -12.12
CA ASP A 152 6.08 -13.43 -11.59
C ASP A 152 6.67 -14.25 -10.45
N GLY A 153 7.99 -14.44 -10.45
CA GLY A 153 8.68 -15.15 -9.38
C GLY A 153 9.96 -14.44 -8.97
N GLY A 154 10.14 -14.24 -7.67
CA GLY A 154 11.29 -13.55 -7.11
C GLY A 154 10.90 -12.56 -6.02
N TRP A 155 11.49 -11.37 -6.03
CA TRP A 155 11.10 -10.22 -5.21
C TRP A 155 10.10 -9.40 -6.02
N ILE A 156 8.88 -9.35 -5.53
CA ILE A 156 7.72 -8.83 -6.27
C ILE A 156 6.94 -7.86 -5.41
N PHE A 157 6.33 -6.88 -6.07
CA PHE A 157 5.31 -6.07 -5.45
C PHE A 157 3.94 -6.73 -5.58
N LEU A 158 3.15 -6.64 -4.52
CA LEU A 158 1.77 -7.09 -4.48
C LEU A 158 0.84 -5.89 -4.23
N GLU A 159 -0.34 -5.99 -4.79
CA GLU A 159 -1.41 -5.01 -4.64
C GLU A 159 -2.73 -5.76 -4.44
N THR A 160 -2.94 -6.23 -3.22
CA THR A 160 -4.19 -6.87 -2.80
C THR A 160 -4.69 -6.21 -1.51
N PRO A 161 -5.96 -6.34 -1.13
CA PRO A 161 -6.48 -5.69 0.06
C PRO A 161 -5.68 -5.94 1.34
N TRP A 162 -5.18 -7.17 1.54
CA TRP A 162 -4.51 -7.58 2.79
C TRP A 162 -3.05 -8.02 2.61
N MET A 163 -2.50 -7.85 1.42
CA MET A 163 -1.08 -7.97 1.09
C MET A 163 -0.76 -6.88 0.07
N ASN A 164 -0.14 -5.80 0.51
CA ASN A 164 0.13 -4.65 -0.34
C ASN A 164 1.55 -4.13 -0.12
N SER A 165 2.20 -3.75 -1.20
CA SER A 165 3.57 -3.23 -1.25
C SER A 165 3.64 -1.70 -1.18
N TYR A 166 2.53 -1.01 -1.47
CA TYR A 166 2.52 0.42 -1.71
C TYR A 166 1.84 1.20 -0.61
N ASP A 167 2.41 2.37 -0.34
CA ASP A 167 1.80 3.44 0.41
C ASP A 167 2.29 4.78 -0.15
N ASP A 168 1.40 5.74 -0.30
CA ASP A 168 1.71 7.05 -0.91
C ASP A 168 2.68 7.87 -0.07
N ALA A 169 2.69 7.67 1.24
CA ALA A 169 3.55 8.40 2.18
C ALA A 169 4.95 7.80 2.31
N MET A 170 5.16 6.56 1.84
CA MET A 170 6.40 5.83 2.03
C MET A 170 7.38 6.05 0.87
N LEU A 171 8.66 6.24 1.20
CA LEU A 171 9.74 6.35 0.21
C LEU A 171 10.37 5.01 -0.16
N VAL A 172 10.16 3.97 0.63
CA VAL A 172 10.66 2.60 0.40
C VAL A 172 9.49 1.65 0.52
N SER A 173 9.18 0.98 -0.56
CA SER A 173 8.06 0.05 -0.67
C SER A 173 8.26 -1.24 0.11
N GLY A 174 7.18 -1.89 0.50
CA GLY A 174 7.22 -3.27 1.00
C GLY A 174 7.44 -4.26 -0.14
N THR A 175 8.21 -5.32 0.09
CA THR A 175 8.54 -6.29 -0.95
C THR A 175 8.27 -7.71 -0.48
N PHE A 176 7.63 -8.50 -1.31
CA PHE A 176 7.38 -9.92 -1.04
C PHE A 176 8.36 -10.80 -1.81
N GLN A 177 8.90 -11.81 -1.14
CA GLN A 177 9.62 -12.88 -1.82
C GLN A 177 8.64 -14.02 -2.08
N GLY A 178 8.39 -14.33 -3.36
CA GLY A 178 7.39 -15.34 -3.67
C GLY A 178 7.07 -15.50 -5.15
N VAL A 179 5.86 -15.97 -5.41
CA VAL A 179 5.31 -16.18 -6.75
C VAL A 179 3.92 -15.60 -6.81
N LEU A 180 3.65 -14.85 -7.87
CA LEU A 180 2.35 -14.35 -8.26
C LEU A 180 1.92 -15.00 -9.57
N VAL A 181 0.69 -15.46 -9.65
CA VAL A 181 0.07 -15.98 -10.87
C VAL A 181 -1.25 -15.24 -11.11
N ASN A 182 -1.37 -14.59 -12.26
CA ASN A 182 -2.61 -14.02 -12.75
C ASN A 182 -3.09 -14.83 -13.95
N TYR A 183 -4.38 -15.20 -13.96
CA TYR A 183 -5.03 -15.90 -15.06
C TYR A 183 -6.30 -15.17 -15.49
N GLN A 184 -6.29 -14.66 -16.72
CA GLN A 184 -7.47 -14.06 -17.34
C GLN A 184 -8.36 -15.17 -17.86
N MET A 185 -9.32 -15.62 -17.05
CA MET A 185 -10.21 -16.75 -17.38
C MET A 185 -11.20 -16.39 -18.49
N THR A 186 -11.73 -15.17 -18.47
CA THR A 186 -12.59 -14.55 -19.49
C THR A 186 -12.33 -13.04 -19.51
N ASP A 187 -12.92 -12.31 -20.43
CA ASP A 187 -12.82 -10.83 -20.47
C ASP A 187 -13.26 -10.17 -19.15
N ASN A 188 -14.13 -10.82 -18.41
CA ASN A 188 -14.72 -10.29 -17.18
C ASN A 188 -14.16 -10.91 -15.90
N TRP A 189 -13.43 -12.04 -15.97
CA TRP A 189 -12.95 -12.76 -14.81
C TRP A 189 -11.44 -12.90 -14.84
N ARG A 190 -10.78 -12.45 -13.77
CA ARG A 190 -9.38 -12.71 -13.47
C ARG A 190 -9.27 -13.52 -12.18
N LEU A 191 -8.45 -14.54 -12.21
CA LEU A 191 -8.06 -15.31 -11.02
C LEU A 191 -6.62 -14.98 -10.68
N THR A 192 -6.34 -14.90 -9.39
CA THR A 192 -4.99 -14.61 -8.86
C THR A 192 -4.63 -15.67 -7.83
N ALA A 193 -3.39 -16.16 -7.86
CA ALA A 193 -2.80 -16.98 -6.82
C ALA A 193 -1.45 -16.40 -6.40
N ILE A 194 -1.20 -16.34 -5.11
CA ILE A 194 0.02 -15.79 -4.51
C ILE A 194 0.55 -16.77 -3.48
N GLY A 195 1.86 -17.01 -3.50
CA GLY A 195 2.57 -17.71 -2.45
C GLY A 195 3.83 -16.96 -2.09
N THR A 196 3.99 -16.59 -0.83
CA THR A 196 5.16 -15.86 -0.33
C THR A 196 5.81 -16.61 0.83
N ASN A 197 7.12 -16.45 1.00
CA ASN A 197 7.87 -17.04 2.09
C ASN A 197 8.67 -16.03 2.91
N ALA A 198 8.74 -14.77 2.45
CA ALA A 198 9.38 -13.69 3.20
C ALA A 198 8.84 -12.34 2.72
N TYR A 199 8.98 -11.34 3.58
CA TYR A 199 8.58 -9.96 3.34
C TYR A 199 9.66 -9.01 3.83
N GLN A 200 9.92 -7.99 3.06
CA GLN A 200 10.69 -6.83 3.46
C GLN A 200 9.70 -5.71 3.77
N GLU A 201 9.66 -5.28 5.01
CA GLU A 201 8.79 -4.19 5.43
C GLU A 201 9.17 -2.87 4.76
N MET A 202 8.20 -1.99 4.61
CA MET A 202 8.42 -0.63 4.14
C MET A 202 9.48 0.08 4.98
N GLY A 203 10.37 0.83 4.33
CA GLY A 203 11.49 1.48 4.99
C GLY A 203 12.64 0.58 5.42
N SER A 204 12.54 -0.73 5.23
CA SER A 204 13.57 -1.73 5.56
C SER A 204 14.42 -2.11 4.34
N ASN A 205 15.55 -2.78 4.60
CA ASN A 205 16.41 -3.38 3.59
C ASN A 205 16.66 -4.87 3.83
N SER A 206 15.83 -5.51 4.66
CA SER A 206 15.98 -6.92 5.02
C SER A 206 14.67 -7.67 4.98
N PHE A 207 14.75 -8.92 4.49
CA PHE A 207 13.62 -9.83 4.47
C PHE A 207 13.48 -10.58 5.79
N ASN A 208 12.24 -10.77 6.24
CA ASN A 208 11.87 -11.63 7.36
C ASN A 208 10.88 -12.69 6.91
N GLN A 209 10.83 -13.78 7.68
CA GLN A 209 9.71 -14.73 7.58
C GLN A 209 8.53 -14.18 8.35
N ASP A 210 7.47 -13.81 7.64
CA ASP A 210 6.40 -13.01 8.24
C ASP A 210 5.27 -13.80 8.85
N THR A 211 5.15 -13.58 10.15
CA THR A 211 3.89 -13.61 10.88
C THR A 211 3.70 -12.28 11.59
N MET A 212 2.52 -12.07 12.20
CA MET A 212 2.30 -10.98 13.15
C MET A 212 3.27 -10.98 14.34
N TYR A 213 3.99 -12.07 14.57
CA TYR A 213 4.91 -12.26 15.70
C TYR A 213 6.37 -12.14 15.31
N ASN A 214 6.68 -11.93 14.05
CA ASN A 214 8.05 -11.91 13.52
C ASN A 214 8.32 -10.69 12.64
N SER A 215 7.80 -9.56 13.05
CA SER A 215 8.00 -8.29 12.37
C SER A 215 9.44 -7.80 12.50
N SER A 216 9.99 -7.14 11.47
CA SER A 216 11.30 -6.50 11.51
C SER A 216 11.34 -5.29 12.45
N TYR A 217 10.22 -4.78 12.89
CA TYR A 217 10.14 -3.78 13.96
C TYR A 217 10.49 -4.34 15.35
N GLY A 218 10.84 -5.60 15.45
CA GLY A 218 11.32 -6.25 16.67
C GLY A 218 10.19 -6.90 17.45
N ASN A 219 9.39 -6.16 18.16
CA ASN A 219 8.28 -6.68 18.95
C ASN A 219 6.95 -6.21 18.36
N PHE A 220 6.04 -7.14 18.16
CA PHE A 220 4.69 -6.77 17.78
C PHE A 220 3.96 -6.10 18.95
N VAL A 221 3.33 -4.97 18.70
CA VAL A 221 2.59 -4.21 19.70
C VAL A 221 1.10 -4.45 19.50
N THR A 222 0.42 -4.87 20.56
CA THR A 222 -1.03 -5.05 20.60
C THR A 222 -1.62 -4.31 21.80
N ARG A 223 -2.94 -4.20 21.86
CA ARG A 223 -3.62 -3.58 22.99
C ARG A 223 -4.16 -4.62 23.95
N SER A 224 -4.03 -4.36 25.25
CA SER A 224 -4.67 -5.17 26.27
C SER A 224 -6.19 -5.00 26.23
N PRO A 225 -6.98 -6.08 26.10
CA PRO A 225 -8.44 -6.01 26.09
C PRO A 225 -9.04 -5.43 27.38
N SER A 226 -8.34 -5.60 28.51
CA SER A 226 -8.84 -5.20 29.82
C SER A 226 -8.46 -3.78 30.23
N THR A 227 -7.36 -3.24 29.69
CA THR A 227 -6.82 -1.94 30.10
C THR A 227 -6.76 -0.93 28.98
N GLY A 228 -6.93 -1.35 27.71
CA GLY A 228 -6.69 -0.51 26.52
C GLY A 228 -5.22 -0.15 26.29
N LEU A 229 -4.30 -0.52 27.20
CA LEU A 229 -2.89 -0.19 27.11
C LEU A 229 -2.18 -1.08 26.10
N GLN A 230 -1.20 -0.52 25.44
CA GLN A 230 -0.33 -1.27 24.54
C GLN A 230 0.41 -2.38 25.28
N GLN A 231 0.48 -3.54 24.63
CA GLN A 231 1.26 -4.68 25.09
C GLN A 231 2.18 -5.14 23.98
N VAL A 232 3.38 -5.55 24.36
CA VAL A 232 4.42 -5.99 23.43
C VAL A 232 4.45 -7.51 23.40
N ILE A 233 4.25 -8.09 22.21
CA ILE A 233 4.46 -9.52 21.97
C ILE A 233 5.89 -9.71 21.50
N PRO A 234 6.70 -10.51 22.21
CA PRO A 234 8.09 -10.72 21.81
C PRO A 234 8.17 -11.34 20.41
N ASN A 235 9.11 -10.85 19.60
CA ASN A 235 9.48 -11.40 18.31
C ASN A 235 10.16 -12.79 18.47
N GLY A 236 10.20 -13.58 17.41
CA GLY A 236 10.96 -14.84 17.38
C GLY A 236 10.17 -16.10 17.02
N TYR A 237 8.94 -15.95 16.54
CA TYR A 237 8.13 -17.07 16.04
C TYR A 237 8.27 -17.15 14.51
N GLY A 238 8.61 -18.31 14.01
CA GLY A 238 8.78 -18.55 12.56
C GLY A 238 7.44 -18.66 11.83
N SER A 239 7.48 -18.42 10.54
CA SER A 239 6.36 -18.60 9.62
C SER A 239 6.83 -19.31 8.35
N ASP A 240 5.96 -20.09 7.74
CA ASP A 240 6.18 -20.67 6.41
C ASP A 240 5.77 -19.72 5.26
N GLY A 241 5.36 -18.50 5.59
CA GLY A 241 4.92 -17.47 4.64
C GLY A 241 3.40 -17.37 4.54
N SER A 242 2.91 -16.93 3.39
CA SER A 242 1.49 -16.68 3.16
C SER A 242 1.02 -17.20 1.81
N LEU A 243 -0.24 -17.61 1.76
CA LEU A 243 -0.94 -17.96 0.52
C LEU A 243 -2.15 -17.03 0.34
N ALA A 244 -2.40 -16.61 -0.90
CA ALA A 244 -3.61 -15.89 -1.23
C ALA A 244 -4.20 -16.37 -2.54
N PHE A 245 -5.55 -16.35 -2.62
CA PHE A 245 -6.31 -16.62 -3.83
C PHE A 245 -7.35 -15.53 -4.02
N GLY A 246 -7.34 -14.92 -5.21
CA GLY A 246 -8.26 -13.87 -5.61
C GLY A 246 -9.10 -14.24 -6.82
N ALA A 247 -10.33 -13.74 -6.87
CA ALA A 247 -11.17 -13.75 -8.05
C ALA A 247 -11.78 -12.37 -8.23
N ILE A 248 -11.47 -11.73 -9.36
CA ILE A 248 -11.93 -10.39 -9.71
C ILE A 248 -12.91 -10.50 -10.84
N TYR A 249 -14.13 -9.98 -10.65
CA TYR A 249 -15.19 -9.93 -11.65
C TYR A 249 -15.50 -8.49 -12.03
N LYS A 250 -15.25 -8.13 -13.29
CA LYS A 250 -15.45 -6.78 -13.83
C LYS A 250 -16.18 -6.85 -15.16
N PRO A 251 -17.52 -7.01 -15.17
CA PRO A 251 -18.31 -7.13 -16.40
C PRO A 251 -18.48 -5.80 -17.15
N SER A 252 -18.24 -4.67 -16.49
CA SER A 252 -18.33 -3.34 -17.07
C SER A 252 -17.37 -2.37 -16.37
N ALA A 253 -17.25 -1.16 -16.89
CA ALA A 253 -16.51 -0.09 -16.21
C ALA A 253 -17.17 0.34 -14.89
N ASP A 254 -18.47 0.11 -14.76
CA ASP A 254 -19.27 0.60 -13.64
C ASP A 254 -19.42 -0.40 -12.49
N TYR A 255 -18.95 -1.63 -12.65
CA TYR A 255 -19.10 -2.66 -11.62
C TYR A 255 -17.84 -3.50 -11.48
N ASN A 256 -17.43 -3.72 -10.23
CA ASN A 256 -16.44 -4.71 -9.87
C ASN A 256 -16.84 -5.48 -8.60
N LEU A 257 -16.38 -6.71 -8.52
CA LEU A 257 -16.46 -7.58 -7.34
C LEU A 257 -15.10 -8.24 -7.16
N ASN A 258 -14.53 -8.12 -6.00
CA ASN A 258 -13.28 -8.75 -5.60
C ASN A 258 -13.56 -9.76 -4.49
N LEU A 259 -13.08 -10.99 -4.67
CA LEU A 259 -13.19 -12.06 -3.68
C LEU A 259 -11.78 -12.55 -3.37
N TRP A 260 -11.43 -12.59 -2.07
CA TRP A 260 -10.11 -12.99 -1.63
C TRP A 260 -10.18 -14.00 -0.48
N GLY A 261 -9.29 -14.98 -0.52
CA GLY A 261 -8.99 -15.87 0.59
C GLY A 261 -7.49 -15.83 0.86
N TYR A 262 -7.12 -15.60 2.12
CA TYR A 262 -5.73 -15.59 2.58
C TYR A 262 -5.52 -16.64 3.65
N SER A 263 -4.33 -17.22 3.65
CA SER A 263 -3.84 -18.07 4.72
C SER A 263 -2.48 -17.53 5.16
N PHE A 264 -2.47 -16.78 6.24
CA PHE A 264 -1.27 -16.24 6.86
C PHE A 264 -0.74 -17.26 7.85
N SER A 265 0.40 -17.89 7.52
CA SER A 265 0.98 -18.96 8.32
C SER A 265 1.20 -18.50 9.76
N GLU A 266 0.84 -19.39 10.70
CA GLU A 266 0.98 -19.19 12.15
C GLU A 266 0.15 -18.00 12.71
N TYR A 267 -0.76 -17.42 11.91
CA TYR A 267 -1.61 -16.31 12.33
C TYR A 267 -3.10 -16.58 12.07
N ALA A 268 -3.60 -16.44 10.85
CA ALA A 268 -5.02 -16.51 10.55
C ALA A 268 -5.33 -16.94 9.12
N ASN A 269 -6.52 -17.52 8.94
CA ASN A 269 -7.18 -17.59 7.64
C ASN A 269 -8.19 -16.44 7.54
N THR A 270 -8.18 -15.74 6.39
CA THR A 270 -9.00 -14.56 6.14
C THR A 270 -9.79 -14.73 4.86
N LEU A 271 -11.09 -14.50 4.91
CA LEU A 271 -11.95 -14.35 3.76
C LEU A 271 -12.38 -12.89 3.66
N TYR A 272 -12.27 -12.32 2.48
CA TYR A 272 -12.62 -10.93 2.22
C TYR A 272 -13.32 -10.79 0.89
N ALA A 273 -14.30 -9.90 0.83
CA ALA A 273 -14.96 -9.51 -0.41
C ALA A 273 -15.27 -8.02 -0.38
N ASP A 274 -15.08 -7.36 -1.51
CA ASP A 274 -15.53 -6.00 -1.75
C ASP A 274 -16.19 -5.88 -3.11
N SER A 275 -17.09 -4.91 -3.24
CA SER A 275 -17.77 -4.61 -4.49
C SER A 275 -18.02 -3.11 -4.61
N ASN A 276 -17.86 -2.57 -5.81
CA ASN A 276 -18.19 -1.21 -6.13
C ASN A 276 -19.14 -1.18 -7.35
N TYR A 277 -20.14 -0.29 -7.26
CA TYR A 277 -21.11 -0.06 -8.33
C TYR A 277 -21.31 1.43 -8.56
N GLN A 278 -21.13 1.85 -9.83
CA GLN A 278 -21.29 3.23 -10.25
C GLN A 278 -22.61 3.41 -11.01
N VAL A 279 -23.39 4.40 -10.63
CA VAL A 279 -24.66 4.79 -11.27
C VAL A 279 -24.52 6.16 -11.88
N HIS A 280 -24.62 6.25 -13.20
CA HIS A 280 -24.67 7.52 -13.92
C HIS A 280 -26.08 8.09 -13.92
N LEU A 281 -26.27 9.27 -13.32
CA LEU A 281 -27.53 10.01 -13.43
C LEU A 281 -27.63 10.76 -14.76
N ASN A 282 -26.49 11.26 -15.22
CA ASN A 282 -26.29 11.88 -16.54
C ASN A 282 -24.76 11.92 -16.83
N SER A 283 -24.34 12.63 -17.89
CA SER A 283 -22.94 12.71 -18.27
C SER A 283 -22.02 13.30 -17.19
N SER A 284 -22.55 14.17 -16.35
CA SER A 284 -21.77 14.91 -15.33
C SER A 284 -21.97 14.39 -13.91
N ASN A 285 -23.07 13.69 -13.64
CA ASN A 285 -23.44 13.30 -12.27
C ASN A 285 -23.43 11.80 -12.10
N LYS A 286 -22.70 11.30 -11.12
CA LYS A 286 -22.64 9.89 -10.80
C LYS A 286 -22.62 9.63 -9.30
N PHE A 287 -23.19 8.49 -8.90
CA PHE A 287 -23.02 7.91 -7.57
C PHE A 287 -22.14 6.68 -7.66
N ASN A 288 -21.29 6.50 -6.68
CA ASN A 288 -20.55 5.25 -6.46
C ASN A 288 -20.99 4.66 -5.11
N PHE A 289 -21.30 3.37 -5.11
CA PHE A 289 -21.65 2.59 -3.93
C PHE A 289 -20.59 1.53 -3.74
N GLY A 290 -20.02 1.45 -2.54
CA GLY A 290 -19.07 0.42 -2.16
C GLY A 290 -19.57 -0.37 -0.97
N VAL A 291 -19.29 -1.66 -0.94
CA VAL A 291 -19.50 -2.54 0.21
C VAL A 291 -18.29 -3.44 0.39
N GLN A 292 -17.94 -3.73 1.63
CA GLN A 292 -16.90 -4.70 1.96
C GLN A 292 -17.31 -5.56 3.14
N VAL A 293 -16.87 -6.82 3.14
CA VAL A 293 -17.10 -7.77 4.23
C VAL A 293 -15.89 -8.67 4.39
N GLY A 294 -15.64 -9.12 5.63
CA GLY A 294 -14.54 -10.02 5.92
C GLY A 294 -14.83 -10.92 7.12
N ASN A 295 -14.16 -12.07 7.14
CA ASN A 295 -14.11 -12.97 8.30
C ASN A 295 -12.68 -13.46 8.47
N GLN A 296 -12.22 -13.51 9.71
CA GLN A 296 -10.88 -13.94 10.08
C GLN A 296 -10.94 -14.91 11.23
N ASN A 297 -10.18 -16.02 11.12
CA ASN A 297 -10.11 -17.08 12.12
C ASN A 297 -8.66 -17.47 12.38
N THR A 298 -8.39 -17.87 13.60
CA THR A 298 -7.08 -18.36 14.03
C THR A 298 -6.54 -19.50 13.17
N TRP A 299 -5.26 -19.45 12.90
CA TRP A 299 -4.48 -20.56 12.39
C TRP A 299 -3.11 -20.63 13.07
N GLY A 300 -2.61 -21.86 13.29
CA GLY A 300 -1.26 -22.11 13.79
C GLY A 300 -1.00 -21.53 15.19
N MET A 301 0.11 -20.85 15.34
CA MET A 301 0.62 -20.31 16.61
C MET A 301 -0.28 -19.23 17.22
N ALA A 302 -1.18 -18.62 16.47
CA ALA A 302 -2.15 -17.68 17.00
C ALA A 302 -3.09 -18.29 18.06
N ASN A 303 -3.11 -19.61 18.19
CA ASN A 303 -3.78 -20.28 19.30
C ASN A 303 -2.97 -20.32 20.60
N THR A 304 -1.65 -20.27 20.51
CA THR A 304 -0.75 -20.51 21.66
C THR A 304 -0.09 -19.24 22.17
N VAL A 305 0.37 -18.38 21.25
CA VAL A 305 1.00 -17.11 21.64
C VAL A 305 0.04 -16.18 22.39
N PRO A 306 -1.21 -15.98 21.96
CA PRO A 306 -2.16 -15.19 22.72
C PRO A 306 -2.42 -15.72 24.14
N GLU A 307 -2.41 -17.04 24.35
CA GLU A 307 -2.56 -17.63 25.68
C GLU A 307 -1.41 -17.26 26.61
N LEU A 308 -0.17 -17.21 26.10
CA LEU A 308 1.00 -16.80 26.87
C LEU A 308 0.94 -15.35 27.34
N VAL A 309 0.26 -14.50 26.59
CA VAL A 309 0.07 -13.06 26.91
C VAL A 309 -1.33 -12.74 27.43
N GLY A 310 -2.18 -13.75 27.62
CA GLY A 310 -3.53 -13.60 28.18
C GLY A 310 -4.61 -13.22 27.16
N TYR A 311 -4.39 -13.47 25.86
CA TYR A 311 -5.36 -13.23 24.80
C TYR A 311 -6.01 -14.53 24.30
N GLY A 312 -7.24 -14.42 23.80
CA GLY A 312 -7.85 -15.45 22.95
C GLY A 312 -7.26 -15.49 21.56
N GLY A 313 -7.63 -16.50 20.75
CA GLY A 313 -7.22 -16.57 19.34
C GLY A 313 -7.81 -15.45 18.49
N VAL A 314 -7.44 -15.43 17.20
CA VAL A 314 -8.00 -14.52 16.20
C VAL A 314 -9.43 -14.95 15.88
N ASN A 315 -10.37 -14.05 16.01
CA ASN A 315 -11.77 -14.25 15.60
C ASN A 315 -12.43 -12.89 15.42
N SER A 316 -12.54 -12.46 14.17
CA SER A 316 -13.06 -11.14 13.85
C SER A 316 -13.84 -11.14 12.54
N TYR A 317 -14.74 -10.15 12.43
CA TYR A 317 -15.55 -9.88 11.26
C TYR A 317 -15.38 -8.41 10.88
N LEU A 318 -15.41 -8.14 9.59
CA LEU A 318 -15.38 -6.82 9.01
C LEU A 318 -16.66 -6.59 8.20
N GLY A 319 -17.22 -5.40 8.28
CA GLY A 319 -18.29 -4.94 7.41
C GLY A 319 -18.18 -3.46 7.17
N GLY A 320 -18.26 -3.03 5.91
CA GLY A 320 -18.15 -1.63 5.54
C GLY A 320 -19.04 -1.27 4.36
N ALA A 321 -19.37 0.01 4.26
CA ALA A 321 -20.12 0.57 3.15
C ALA A 321 -19.69 2.01 2.88
N LYS A 322 -19.75 2.42 1.62
CA LYS A 322 -19.53 3.81 1.21
C LYS A 322 -20.51 4.25 0.14
N ILE A 323 -20.79 5.53 0.14
CA ILE A 323 -21.49 6.22 -0.92
C ILE A 323 -20.69 7.46 -1.30
N ALA A 324 -20.45 7.66 -2.59
CA ALA A 324 -19.85 8.88 -3.10
C ALA A 324 -20.70 9.47 -4.21
N TYR A 325 -20.84 10.78 -4.20
CA TYR A 325 -21.40 11.57 -5.28
C TYR A 325 -20.27 12.31 -6.00
N SER A 326 -20.24 12.26 -7.32
CA SER A 326 -19.31 13.03 -8.12
C SER A 326 -20.07 13.90 -9.14
N TYR A 327 -19.56 15.13 -9.31
CA TYR A 327 -20.01 16.04 -10.34
C TYR A 327 -18.87 16.37 -11.28
N ASP A 328 -19.00 15.91 -12.53
CA ASP A 328 -17.94 15.88 -13.52
C ASP A 328 -16.62 15.26 -12.94
N GLU A 329 -15.50 15.82 -13.30
CA GLU A 329 -14.18 15.42 -12.79
C GLU A 329 -13.66 16.36 -11.69
N TRP A 330 -14.40 17.42 -11.36
CA TRP A 330 -13.89 18.46 -10.48
C TRP A 330 -14.34 18.38 -9.02
N PHE A 331 -15.39 17.59 -8.70
CA PHE A 331 -15.91 17.47 -7.34
C PHE A 331 -16.34 16.06 -6.99
N LYS A 332 -15.98 15.60 -5.80
CA LYS A 332 -16.47 14.36 -5.19
C LYS A 332 -16.79 14.62 -3.71
N ALA A 333 -17.92 14.11 -3.23
CA ALA A 333 -18.23 14.00 -1.81
C ALA A 333 -18.48 12.53 -1.47
N GLU A 334 -17.94 12.07 -0.34
CA GLU A 334 -18.00 10.68 0.09
C GLU A 334 -18.39 10.59 1.56
N LEU A 335 -19.20 9.59 1.89
CA LEU A 335 -19.51 9.15 3.25
C LEU A 335 -19.26 7.65 3.33
N SER A 336 -18.47 7.23 4.31
CA SER A 336 -18.05 5.86 4.51
C SER A 336 -18.27 5.42 5.95
N TYR A 337 -18.47 4.11 6.12
CA TYR A 337 -18.58 3.45 7.42
C TYR A 337 -17.88 2.10 7.35
N ASP A 338 -17.12 1.77 8.40
CA ASP A 338 -16.56 0.46 8.65
C ASP A 338 -16.79 0.02 10.09
N GLY A 339 -16.95 -1.27 10.27
CA GLY A 339 -17.07 -1.89 11.59
C GLY A 339 -16.26 -3.18 11.65
N MET A 340 -15.45 -3.31 12.69
CA MET A 340 -14.74 -4.52 13.07
C MET A 340 -15.41 -5.13 14.29
N TYR A 341 -15.87 -6.36 14.16
CA TYR A 341 -16.61 -7.08 15.19
C TYR A 341 -15.82 -8.30 15.62
N GLY A 342 -15.30 -8.25 16.84
CA GLY A 342 -14.56 -9.33 17.48
C GLY A 342 -14.68 -9.20 18.99
N GLN A 343 -14.25 -10.25 19.71
CA GLN A 343 -14.22 -10.18 21.15
C GLN A 343 -13.00 -9.38 21.61
N GLN A 344 -13.16 -8.47 22.54
CA GLN A 344 -12.04 -7.73 23.13
C GLN A 344 -10.98 -8.63 23.78
N SER A 345 -11.36 -9.85 24.18
CA SER A 345 -10.45 -10.87 24.67
C SER A 345 -9.71 -11.62 23.56
N SER A 346 -10.03 -11.39 22.28
CA SER A 346 -9.32 -11.96 21.15
C SER A 346 -8.04 -11.18 20.87
N PHE A 347 -7.15 -11.79 20.07
CA PHE A 347 -5.92 -11.17 19.63
C PHE A 347 -6.20 -9.80 18.98
N TYR A 348 -5.38 -8.82 19.27
CA TYR A 348 -5.51 -7.43 18.83
C TYR A 348 -6.87 -6.79 19.19
N GLY A 349 -7.43 -7.13 20.36
CA GLY A 349 -8.72 -6.60 20.79
C GLY A 349 -9.90 -6.95 19.86
N GLY A 350 -9.80 -8.03 19.09
CA GLY A 350 -10.81 -8.42 18.11
C GLY A 350 -10.78 -7.64 16.80
N GLY A 351 -9.70 -6.95 16.52
CA GLY A 351 -9.47 -6.25 15.25
C GLY A 351 -9.31 -7.22 14.07
N PHE A 352 -9.54 -6.72 12.86
CA PHE A 352 -9.38 -7.44 11.62
C PHE A 352 -8.13 -6.90 10.91
N ILE A 353 -7.04 -7.66 10.94
CA ILE A 353 -5.71 -7.23 10.50
C ILE A 353 -4.97 -8.37 9.79
N SER A 354 -3.87 -8.06 9.13
CA SER A 354 -2.95 -9.05 8.53
C SER A 354 -1.49 -8.74 8.92
N PRO A 355 -0.54 -9.64 8.69
CA PRO A 355 0.88 -9.36 8.91
C PRO A 355 1.41 -8.18 8.09
N TYR A 356 0.69 -7.75 7.08
CA TYR A 356 1.09 -6.72 6.12
C TYR A 356 0.24 -5.45 6.19
N THR A 357 -0.87 -5.49 6.94
CA THR A 357 -1.85 -4.41 7.06
C THR A 357 -2.36 -4.35 8.50
N PHE A 358 -1.54 -3.88 9.42
CA PHE A 358 -1.85 -3.75 10.84
C PHE A 358 -1.61 -2.33 11.38
N THR A 359 -1.26 -1.40 10.50
CA THR A 359 -1.09 0.03 10.77
C THR A 359 -1.87 0.84 9.74
N ILE A 360 -1.86 2.16 9.82
CA ILE A 360 -2.45 3.06 8.81
C ILE A 360 -1.90 2.80 7.41
N VAL A 361 -0.68 2.32 7.34
CA VAL A 361 -0.03 1.97 6.07
C VAL A 361 -0.74 0.78 5.44
N ASN A 362 -1.19 0.94 4.21
CA ASN A 362 -1.92 -0.08 3.43
C ASN A 362 -3.29 -0.49 4.02
N ASP A 363 -3.95 0.38 4.74
CA ASP A 363 -5.28 0.11 5.28
C ASP A 363 -6.32 0.04 4.14
N PRO A 364 -6.97 -1.13 3.90
CA PRO A 364 -7.97 -1.28 2.84
C PRO A 364 -9.37 -0.78 3.23
N LEU A 365 -9.55 -0.24 4.43
CA LEU A 365 -10.86 0.20 4.89
C LEU A 365 -11.30 1.50 4.23
N TYR A 366 -12.61 1.68 4.11
CA TYR A 366 -13.20 2.89 3.54
C TYR A 366 -13.06 4.12 4.45
N THR A 367 -12.78 3.90 5.72
CA THR A 367 -12.66 4.95 6.75
C THR A 367 -11.22 5.17 7.21
N SER A 368 -10.23 4.70 6.46
CA SER A 368 -8.83 4.98 6.74
C SER A 368 -8.53 6.47 6.55
N GLY A 369 -7.93 7.09 7.57
CA GLY A 369 -7.40 8.43 7.54
C GLY A 369 -5.93 8.47 7.13
N LEU A 370 -5.31 9.65 7.14
CA LEU A 370 -3.88 9.82 6.83
C LEU A 370 -2.98 9.44 8.01
N GLY A 371 -3.41 9.70 9.24
CA GLY A 371 -2.64 9.48 10.45
C GLY A 371 -3.19 8.37 11.34
N ALA A 372 -4.44 7.94 11.12
CA ALA A 372 -5.08 6.90 11.90
C ALA A 372 -6.04 6.04 11.10
N GLY A 373 -6.24 4.80 11.55
CA GLY A 373 -7.18 3.86 10.97
C GLY A 373 -7.89 3.00 12.02
N LEU A 374 -9.07 2.51 11.69
CA LEU A 374 -9.78 1.55 12.54
C LEU A 374 -8.95 0.29 12.79
N ILE A 375 -8.13 -0.07 11.81
CA ILE A 375 -7.23 -1.22 11.84
C ILE A 375 -6.28 -1.19 13.06
N GLU A 376 -5.81 -0.01 13.45
CA GLU A 376 -4.90 0.17 14.59
C GLU A 376 -5.63 0.20 15.94
N GLN A 377 -6.93 0.44 15.92
CA GLN A 377 -7.73 0.67 17.13
C GLN A 377 -8.35 -0.62 17.70
N GLY A 378 -8.32 -1.73 16.94
CA GLY A 378 -9.00 -2.97 17.29
C GLY A 378 -10.49 -2.94 16.97
N ALA A 379 -11.27 -3.85 17.64
CA ALA A 379 -12.71 -3.92 17.39
C ALA A 379 -13.45 -2.64 17.75
N GLY A 380 -14.36 -2.22 16.86
CA GLY A 380 -15.14 -1.00 16.98
C GLY A 380 -15.73 -0.60 15.63
N ASN A 381 -16.05 0.66 15.48
CA ASN A 381 -16.53 1.18 14.21
C ASN A 381 -15.97 2.58 13.95
N SER A 382 -15.97 2.95 12.69
CA SER A 382 -15.58 4.27 12.24
C SER A 382 -16.49 4.77 11.12
N TRP A 383 -16.53 6.08 10.95
CA TRP A 383 -17.13 6.71 9.80
C TRP A 383 -16.21 7.85 9.31
N ARG A 384 -16.25 8.08 8.00
CA ARG A 384 -15.47 9.11 7.32
C ARG A 384 -16.38 9.93 6.42
N ALA A 385 -16.20 11.25 6.44
CA ALA A 385 -16.81 12.17 5.49
C ALA A 385 -15.68 12.92 4.77
N ALA A 386 -15.63 12.82 3.45
CA ALA A 386 -14.58 13.44 2.64
C ALA A 386 -15.15 14.24 1.47
N THR A 387 -14.42 15.27 1.08
CA THR A 387 -14.68 16.03 -0.15
C THR A 387 -13.38 16.20 -0.93
N THR A 388 -13.43 15.90 -2.23
CA THR A 388 -12.30 16.03 -3.14
C THR A 388 -12.64 17.06 -4.22
N PHE A 389 -11.71 17.96 -4.47
CA PHE A 389 -11.81 18.98 -5.52
C PHE A 389 -10.64 18.83 -6.49
N HIS A 390 -10.92 18.94 -7.80
CA HIS A 390 -9.93 19.07 -8.85
C HIS A 390 -10.00 20.50 -9.40
N PRO A 391 -9.18 21.45 -8.88
CA PRO A 391 -9.36 22.88 -9.14
C PRO A 391 -8.98 23.31 -10.56
N ILE A 392 -8.28 22.46 -11.30
CA ILE A 392 -7.84 22.75 -12.67
C ILE A 392 -8.72 21.96 -13.64
N PRO A 393 -9.59 22.60 -14.43
CA PRO A 393 -10.44 21.91 -15.40
C PRO A 393 -9.62 21.09 -16.42
N GLY A 394 -9.98 19.81 -16.57
CA GLY A 394 -9.28 18.88 -17.48
C GLY A 394 -7.98 18.29 -16.92
N ASP A 395 -7.58 18.65 -15.69
CA ASP A 395 -6.47 18.04 -14.96
C ASP A 395 -7.02 17.21 -13.79
N SER A 396 -7.02 15.90 -13.97
CA SER A 396 -7.40 14.95 -12.91
C SER A 396 -6.27 14.68 -11.91
N HIS A 397 -5.07 15.22 -12.14
CA HIS A 397 -3.89 14.95 -11.31
C HIS A 397 -3.75 15.93 -10.14
N THR A 398 -4.25 17.15 -10.30
CA THR A 398 -4.28 18.13 -9.21
C THR A 398 -5.54 17.95 -8.41
N LYS A 399 -5.41 17.55 -7.14
CA LYS A 399 -6.53 17.35 -6.22
C LYS A 399 -6.30 18.05 -4.89
N ILE A 400 -7.39 18.42 -4.23
CA ILE A 400 -7.44 18.83 -2.83
C ILE A 400 -8.51 17.98 -2.18
N GLU A 401 -8.17 17.22 -1.16
CA GLU A 401 -9.11 16.44 -0.36
C GLU A 401 -9.12 16.95 1.08
N LEU A 402 -10.30 17.08 1.63
CA LEU A 402 -10.57 17.35 3.04
C LEU A 402 -11.40 16.22 3.59
N ALA A 403 -10.97 15.62 4.69
CA ALA A 403 -11.72 14.57 5.34
C ALA A 403 -11.84 14.78 6.85
N TYR A 404 -12.83 14.11 7.42
CA TYR A 404 -13.03 13.99 8.85
C TYR A 404 -13.39 12.54 9.16
N GLU A 405 -12.70 11.96 10.14
CA GLU A 405 -12.88 10.60 10.62
C GLU A 405 -13.26 10.59 12.11
N GLN A 406 -14.11 9.62 12.47
CA GLN A 406 -14.46 9.32 13.85
C GLN A 406 -14.32 7.83 14.10
N PHE A 407 -13.45 7.47 15.03
CA PHE A 407 -13.22 6.09 15.45
C PHE A 407 -13.89 5.86 16.81
N ASN A 408 -14.82 4.91 16.86
CA ASN A 408 -15.57 4.53 18.07
C ASN A 408 -15.11 3.13 18.51
N THR A 409 -14.00 3.09 19.20
CA THR A 409 -13.35 1.87 19.73
C THR A 409 -13.20 2.00 21.24
N VAL A 410 -12.45 1.11 21.87
CA VAL A 410 -12.07 1.25 23.30
C VAL A 410 -11.29 2.55 23.55
N SER A 411 -10.67 3.11 22.51
CA SER A 411 -9.93 4.38 22.51
C SER A 411 -10.49 5.29 21.43
N PRO A 412 -11.61 5.97 21.70
CA PRO A 412 -12.26 6.79 20.68
C PRO A 412 -11.35 7.94 20.24
N MET A 413 -11.27 8.16 18.92
CA MET A 413 -10.40 9.16 18.31
C MET A 413 -11.15 9.88 17.20
N GLN A 414 -10.73 11.10 16.91
CA GLN A 414 -11.18 11.91 15.78
C GLN A 414 -9.98 12.38 14.99
N GLU A 415 -10.13 12.48 13.68
CA GLU A 415 -9.06 12.94 12.79
C GLU A 415 -9.62 13.91 11.74
N TRP A 416 -8.78 14.85 11.36
CA TRP A 416 -9.03 15.81 10.29
C TRP A 416 -7.86 15.76 9.32
N ASP A 417 -8.16 15.48 8.05
CA ASP A 417 -7.16 15.32 7.01
C ASP A 417 -7.25 16.41 5.96
N LEU A 418 -6.08 16.78 5.47
CA LEU A 418 -5.90 17.59 4.28
C LEU A 418 -4.85 16.94 3.39
N ASP A 419 -5.26 16.50 2.20
CA ASP A 419 -4.39 15.94 1.18
C ASP A 419 -4.42 16.83 -0.07
N ILE A 420 -3.26 17.35 -0.49
CA ILE A 420 -3.10 18.17 -1.68
C ILE A 420 -2.07 17.53 -2.61
N LYS A 421 -2.52 17.08 -3.77
CA LYS A 421 -1.66 16.64 -4.85
C LYS A 421 -1.69 17.68 -5.97
N TRP A 422 -0.53 18.22 -6.30
CA TRP A 422 -0.41 19.29 -7.27
C TRP A 422 0.61 18.96 -8.35
N VAL A 423 0.19 19.11 -9.60
CA VAL A 423 1.05 19.00 -10.79
C VAL A 423 1.22 20.41 -11.37
N PRO A 424 2.36 21.09 -11.15
CA PRO A 424 2.54 22.48 -11.56
C PRO A 424 2.50 22.65 -13.08
N GLU A 425 1.66 23.56 -13.56
CA GLU A 425 1.70 23.97 -14.98
C GLU A 425 3.05 24.58 -15.34
N GLY A 426 3.63 24.15 -16.46
CA GLY A 426 4.94 24.67 -16.96
C GLY A 426 6.16 24.15 -16.19
N ALA A 427 5.98 23.34 -15.17
CA ALA A 427 7.07 22.60 -14.54
C ALA A 427 7.64 21.54 -15.52
N PRO A 428 8.84 21.02 -15.27
CA PRO A 428 9.33 19.85 -15.97
C PRO A 428 8.26 18.75 -15.93
N ARG A 429 8.00 18.10 -17.06
CA ARG A 429 7.03 17.01 -17.10
C ARG A 429 7.39 15.96 -16.05
N GLY A 430 6.40 15.50 -15.29
CA GLY A 430 6.59 14.50 -14.23
C GLY A 430 6.86 15.05 -12.83
N LEU A 431 6.90 16.37 -12.61
CA LEU A 431 6.98 16.93 -11.27
C LEU A 431 5.61 16.87 -10.59
N ILE A 432 5.57 16.26 -9.40
CA ILE A 432 4.40 16.19 -8.53
C ILE A 432 4.80 16.71 -7.16
N VAL A 433 3.96 17.55 -6.58
CA VAL A 433 4.04 17.99 -5.18
C VAL A 433 2.85 17.38 -4.45
N HIS A 434 3.13 16.54 -3.48
CA HIS A 434 2.12 15.93 -2.62
C HIS A 434 2.31 16.48 -1.20
N TRP A 435 1.28 17.03 -0.61
CA TRP A 435 1.27 17.57 0.72
C TRP A 435 0.10 16.98 1.51
N GLU A 436 0.43 16.40 2.64
CA GLU A 436 -0.50 15.76 3.56
C GLU A 436 -0.38 16.41 4.92
N ALA A 437 -1.49 16.62 5.58
CA ALA A 437 -1.54 17.04 6.97
C ALA A 437 -2.73 16.38 7.65
N ASP A 438 -2.50 15.86 8.85
CA ASP A 438 -3.54 15.34 9.71
C ASP A 438 -3.46 15.94 11.11
N TYR A 439 -4.59 16.01 11.75
CA TYR A 439 -4.73 16.38 13.15
C TYR A 439 -5.68 15.42 13.84
N ALA A 440 -5.14 14.55 14.68
CA ALA A 440 -5.90 13.59 15.45
C ALA A 440 -6.06 14.02 16.90
N ILE A 441 -7.29 13.89 17.41
CA ILE A 441 -7.66 14.14 18.80
C ILE A 441 -7.93 12.80 19.49
N ALA A 442 -7.08 12.44 20.44
CA ALA A 442 -7.20 11.18 21.18
C ALA A 442 -7.18 11.42 22.69
N PRO A 443 -7.82 10.54 23.49
CA PRO A 443 -7.67 10.56 24.93
C PRO A 443 -6.21 10.42 25.32
N SER A 444 -5.76 11.15 26.34
CA SER A 444 -4.37 11.23 26.79
C SER A 444 -3.71 9.90 27.20
N SER A 445 -4.47 8.81 27.22
CA SER A 445 -4.01 7.46 27.57
C SER A 445 -3.65 6.57 26.39
N ASP A 446 -3.92 6.99 25.14
CA ASP A 446 -4.10 6.01 24.06
C ASP A 446 -3.11 6.08 22.91
N LEU A 447 -2.45 7.19 22.69
CA LEU A 447 -1.36 7.27 21.74
C LEU A 447 -0.02 7.07 22.44
N VAL A 448 0.96 6.63 21.72
CA VAL A 448 2.33 6.35 22.19
C VAL A 448 2.91 7.50 23.01
N ASN A 449 2.37 8.71 22.83
CA ASN A 449 2.77 9.94 23.53
C ASN A 449 1.64 10.61 24.32
N GLY A 450 0.44 10.01 24.38
CA GLY A 450 -0.70 10.49 25.16
C GLY A 450 -1.18 11.90 24.79
N GLY A 451 -2.19 12.03 23.91
CA GLY A 451 -2.81 13.30 23.59
C GLY A 451 -3.03 13.52 22.09
N ASP A 452 -3.30 14.78 21.76
CA ASP A 452 -3.50 15.18 20.37
C ASP A 452 -2.23 14.99 19.56
N PHE A 453 -2.42 14.58 18.32
CA PHE A 453 -1.36 14.26 17.38
C PHE A 453 -1.50 15.16 16.15
N PHE A 454 -0.39 15.68 15.68
CA PHE A 454 -0.31 16.44 14.44
C PHE A 454 0.80 15.86 13.57
N PHE A 455 0.46 15.50 12.35
CA PHE A 455 1.39 15.06 11.33
C PHE A 455 1.28 15.95 10.10
N MET A 456 2.38 16.16 9.43
CA MET A 456 2.43 16.82 8.13
C MET A 456 3.58 16.26 7.32
N GLN A 457 3.32 15.94 6.06
CA GLN A 457 4.34 15.47 5.12
C GLN A 457 4.26 16.24 3.81
N THR A 458 5.41 16.49 3.22
CA THR A 458 5.53 17.00 1.85
C THR A 458 6.43 16.08 1.07
N ILE A 459 5.93 15.54 -0.03
CA ILE A 459 6.68 14.67 -0.94
C ILE A 459 6.80 15.40 -2.28
N LEU A 460 8.02 15.59 -2.72
CA LEU A 460 8.33 16.02 -4.08
C LEU A 460 8.75 14.79 -4.87
N SER A 461 8.05 14.47 -5.94
CA SER A 461 8.44 13.40 -6.84
C SER A 461 8.65 13.94 -8.26
N TYR A 462 9.67 13.43 -8.94
CA TYR A 462 9.95 13.75 -10.31
C TYR A 462 10.12 12.45 -11.09
N ASN A 463 9.19 12.21 -12.02
CA ASN A 463 9.20 11.05 -12.90
C ASN A 463 9.92 11.42 -14.21
N TYR A 464 10.93 10.63 -14.57
CA TYR A 464 11.73 10.83 -15.78
C TYR A 464 11.48 9.70 -16.77
#